data_a01b11246c8bb57b353f01be24a31833
#
_entry.id   a01b11246c8bb57b353f01be24a31833
#
_cell.length_a   1.000
_cell.length_b   1.000
_cell.length_c   1.000
_cell.angle_alpha   90.00
_cell.angle_beta   90.00
_cell.angle_gamma   90.00
#
_symmetry.space_group_name_H-M   'P 1'
#
loop_
_entity.id
_entity.type
_entity.pdbx_description
1 polymer ?
#
loop_
_entity_poly.entity_id
_entity_poly.type
_entity_poly.pdbx_seq_one_letter_code
_entity_poly.pdbx_strand_id
1 'polypeptide(L)'
;NIIRPLAAEIASPTTAGAASNVNGAQTVRAVNTAAAGTQYLVTLQLADSDATVVGSFSLAGNDTTFISKKPTEEVFSANAAVKLSKVSNPRG
;
A
#
# COMPACT_ATOMS: atom_id res chain seq x y z
N ASN A 1 -6.53 12.12 12.27
CA ASN A 1 -7.16 11.96 10.95
C ASN A 1 -8.34 11.04 11.01
N ILE A 2 -9.42 11.49 10.42
CA ILE A 2 -10.62 10.69 10.31
C ILE A 2 -10.64 10.08 8.91
N ILE A 3 -10.67 8.75 8.83
CA ILE A 3 -10.74 8.05 7.56
C ILE A 3 -11.98 7.15 7.55
N ARG A 4 -12.46 6.85 6.35
CA ARG A 4 -13.55 5.91 6.15
C ARG A 4 -13.01 4.69 5.41
N PRO A 5 -13.11 3.49 5.98
CA PRO A 5 -12.75 2.29 5.22
C PRO A 5 -13.76 2.08 4.09
N LEU A 6 -13.26 1.80 2.92
CA LEU A 6 -14.08 1.63 1.71
C LEU A 6 -14.08 0.20 1.19
N ALA A 7 -13.20 -0.66 1.72
CA ALA A 7 -13.10 -2.06 1.35
C ALA A 7 -12.40 -2.84 2.45
N ALA A 8 -12.44 -4.16 2.37
CA ALA A 8 -11.75 -5.01 3.36
C ALA A 8 -10.24 -4.85 3.23
N GLU A 9 -9.55 -4.92 4.36
CA GLU A 9 -8.09 -4.91 4.40
C GLU A 9 -7.53 -6.16 3.74
N ILE A 10 -6.44 -6.01 2.99
CA ILE A 10 -5.76 -7.13 2.33
C ILE A 10 -4.32 -7.22 2.80
N ALA A 11 -3.75 -8.43 2.75
CA ALA A 11 -2.30 -8.59 2.89
C ALA A 11 -1.62 -8.07 1.63
N SER A 12 -0.50 -7.37 1.79
CA SER A 12 0.20 -6.81 0.64
C SER A 12 0.73 -7.93 -0.26
N PRO A 13 0.57 -7.81 -1.59
CA PRO A 13 1.33 -8.63 -2.52
C PRO A 13 2.84 -8.42 -2.31
N THR A 14 3.63 -9.43 -2.66
CA THR A 14 5.07 -9.40 -2.40
C THR A 14 5.92 -9.36 -3.66
N THR A 15 5.30 -9.32 -4.83
CA THR A 15 6.02 -9.24 -6.11
C THR A 15 5.36 -8.19 -7.01
N ALA A 16 6.17 -7.62 -7.90
CA ALA A 16 5.67 -6.64 -8.87
C ALA A 16 4.59 -7.23 -9.77
N GLY A 17 4.72 -8.51 -10.14
CA GLY A 17 3.73 -9.17 -11.00
C GLY A 17 2.39 -9.43 -10.32
N ALA A 18 2.35 -9.43 -8.99
CA ALA A 18 1.13 -9.64 -8.21
C ALA A 18 0.62 -8.36 -7.56
N ALA A 19 1.25 -7.22 -7.83
CA ALA A 19 0.89 -5.95 -7.20
C ALA A 19 -0.59 -5.63 -7.37
N SER A 20 -1.17 -4.98 -6.37
CA SER A 20 -2.61 -4.71 -6.30
C SER A 20 -2.91 -3.22 -6.42
N ASN A 21 -3.98 -2.86 -7.15
CA ASN A 21 -4.48 -1.49 -7.15
C ASN A 21 -5.30 -1.17 -5.90
N VAL A 22 -5.41 -2.10 -4.97
CA VAL A 22 -6.13 -1.95 -3.70
C VAL A 22 -7.57 -1.47 -3.95
N ASN A 23 -8.30 -2.23 -4.76
CA ASN A 23 -9.68 -1.92 -5.15
C ASN A 23 -9.83 -0.55 -5.82
N GLY A 24 -8.82 -0.14 -6.60
CA GLY A 24 -8.84 1.16 -7.28
C GLY A 24 -8.73 2.35 -6.35
N ALA A 25 -8.06 2.19 -5.22
CA ALA A 25 -7.96 3.22 -4.20
C ALA A 25 -7.19 4.46 -4.68
N GLN A 26 -7.60 5.62 -4.24
CA GLN A 26 -6.83 6.85 -4.37
C GLN A 26 -6.03 7.13 -3.11
N THR A 27 -6.49 6.61 -1.97
CA THR A 27 -5.77 6.68 -0.70
C THR A 27 -5.73 5.28 -0.08
N VAL A 28 -4.54 4.83 0.25
CA VAL A 28 -4.31 3.51 0.85
C VAL A 28 -3.72 3.71 2.24
N ARG A 29 -4.32 3.06 3.22
CA ARG A 29 -3.74 2.96 4.56
C ARG A 29 -2.84 1.75 4.58
N ALA A 30 -1.57 1.95 4.84
CA ALA A 30 -0.58 0.87 4.89
C ALA A 30 -0.08 0.71 6.32
N VAL A 31 -0.14 -0.51 6.84
CA VAL A 31 0.31 -0.84 8.21
C VAL A 31 1.31 -1.97 8.13
N ASN A 32 2.47 -1.79 8.74
CA ASN A 32 3.41 -2.88 8.91
C ASN A 32 3.13 -3.56 10.24
N THR A 33 2.58 -4.77 10.20
CA THR A 33 2.22 -5.51 11.41
C THR A 33 3.39 -6.28 12.01
N ALA A 34 4.59 -6.17 11.45
CA ALA A 34 5.77 -6.79 12.01
C ALA A 34 6.19 -6.08 13.30
N ALA A 35 7.04 -6.74 14.07
CA ALA A 35 7.56 -6.18 15.33
C ALA A 35 8.38 -4.92 15.08
N ALA A 36 8.45 -4.05 16.08
CA ALA A 36 9.32 -2.88 16.03
C ALA A 36 10.75 -3.30 15.70
N GLY A 37 11.40 -2.55 14.83
CA GLY A 37 12.74 -2.86 14.36
C GLY A 37 12.76 -3.64 13.04
N THR A 38 11.63 -4.13 12.56
CA THR A 38 11.55 -4.84 11.28
C THR A 38 10.84 -3.95 10.26
N GLN A 39 11.58 -3.42 9.30
CA GLN A 39 10.99 -2.57 8.27
C GLN A 39 10.92 -3.30 6.93
N TYR A 40 9.90 -2.98 6.13
CA TYR A 40 9.72 -3.54 4.80
C TYR A 40 9.58 -2.43 3.78
N LEU A 41 10.17 -2.63 2.61
CA LEU A 41 10.04 -1.69 1.50
C LEU A 41 8.65 -1.81 0.89
N VAL A 42 7.97 -0.68 0.71
CA VAL A 42 6.69 -0.58 0.01
C VAL A 42 6.92 0.15 -1.30
N THR A 43 6.43 -0.41 -2.39
CA THR A 43 6.66 0.12 -3.74
C THR A 43 5.35 0.44 -4.43
N LEU A 44 5.29 1.62 -5.06
CA LEU A 44 4.19 2.05 -5.93
C LEU A 44 4.67 1.98 -7.37
N GLN A 45 3.89 1.34 -8.24
CA GLN A 45 4.25 1.14 -9.64
C GLN A 45 3.07 1.43 -10.55
N LEU A 46 3.37 1.67 -11.84
CA LEU A 46 2.35 1.78 -12.87
C LEU A 46 1.82 0.40 -13.23
N ALA A 47 0.54 0.34 -13.63
CA ALA A 47 -0.09 -0.89 -14.09
C ALA A 47 0.20 -1.11 -15.57
N ASP A 48 1.47 -1.17 -15.93
CA ASP A 48 1.90 -1.42 -17.31
C ASP A 48 2.69 -2.74 -17.37
N SER A 49 3.00 -3.19 -18.57
CA SER A 49 3.70 -4.47 -18.75
C SER A 49 5.12 -4.43 -18.19
N ASP A 50 5.71 -3.26 -18.06
CA ASP A 50 7.06 -3.09 -17.53
C ASP A 50 7.07 -2.88 -16.02
N ALA A 51 5.90 -2.71 -15.39
CA ALA A 51 5.76 -2.45 -13.96
C ALA A 51 6.67 -1.29 -13.51
N THR A 52 6.58 -0.19 -14.24
CA THR A 52 7.44 0.98 -14.01
C THR A 52 7.23 1.51 -12.60
N VAL A 53 8.30 1.60 -11.82
CA VAL A 53 8.25 2.06 -10.43
C VAL A 53 8.02 3.58 -10.41
N VAL A 54 7.00 4.01 -9.67
CA VAL A 54 6.73 5.42 -9.39
C VAL A 54 7.60 5.88 -8.23
N GLY A 55 7.65 5.09 -7.17
CA GLY A 55 8.45 5.38 -5.99
C GLY A 55 8.36 4.27 -4.96
N SER A 56 9.17 4.37 -3.92
CA SER A 56 9.17 3.40 -2.84
C SER A 56 9.61 4.05 -1.54
N PHE A 57 9.26 3.41 -0.44
CA PHE A 57 9.68 3.86 0.90
C PHE A 57 9.70 2.66 1.84
N SER A 58 10.48 2.78 2.92
CA SER A 58 10.53 1.76 3.97
C SER A 58 9.51 2.08 5.04
N LEU A 59 8.69 1.09 5.41
CA LEU A 59 7.69 1.23 6.46
C LEU A 59 8.16 0.45 7.69
N ALA A 60 8.37 1.17 8.79
CA ALA A 60 8.87 0.57 10.03
C ALA A 60 7.83 -0.36 10.66
N GLY A 61 8.30 -1.34 11.42
CA GLY A 61 7.43 -2.24 12.16
C GLY A 61 6.50 -1.49 13.12
N ASN A 62 5.26 -1.91 13.22
CA ASN A 62 4.21 -1.28 14.02
C ASN A 62 3.85 0.15 13.57
N ASP A 63 4.29 0.54 12.37
CA ASP A 63 4.00 1.87 11.86
C ASP A 63 2.88 1.85 10.83
N THR A 64 2.24 2.99 10.67
CA THR A 64 1.12 3.19 9.75
C THR A 64 1.37 4.42 8.92
N THR A 65 1.10 4.34 7.62
CA THR A 65 1.18 5.51 6.75
C THR A 65 0.06 5.48 5.72
N PHE A 66 -0.10 6.59 5.03
CA PHE A 66 -1.11 6.72 3.97
C PHE A 66 -0.41 6.99 2.65
N ILE A 67 -0.87 6.31 1.60
CA ILE A 67 -0.31 6.42 0.26
C ILE A 67 -1.34 7.09 -0.62
N SER A 68 -0.93 8.18 -1.29
CA SER A 68 -1.74 8.80 -2.32
C SER A 68 -1.35 8.20 -3.67
N LYS A 69 -2.34 7.75 -4.44
CA LYS A 69 -2.06 7.14 -5.73
C LYS A 69 -3.23 7.32 -6.68
N LYS A 70 -2.98 7.11 -7.98
CA LYS A 70 -4.06 7.03 -8.97
C LYS A 70 -4.76 5.68 -8.84
N PRO A 71 -6.06 5.59 -9.17
CA PRO A 71 -6.81 4.33 -9.02
C PRO A 71 -6.19 3.13 -9.73
N THR A 72 -5.50 3.35 -10.84
CA THR A 72 -4.88 2.26 -11.61
C THR A 72 -3.48 1.90 -11.13
N GLU A 73 -2.83 2.73 -10.33
CA GLU A 73 -1.50 2.44 -9.83
C GLU A 73 -1.55 1.30 -8.82
N GLU A 74 -0.48 0.52 -8.75
CA GLU A 74 -0.43 -0.71 -7.97
C GLU A 74 0.62 -0.62 -6.88
N VAL A 75 0.36 -1.33 -5.77
CA VAL A 75 1.23 -1.35 -4.60
C VAL A 75 1.64 -2.78 -4.29
N PHE A 76 2.90 -2.97 -3.93
CA PHE A 76 3.37 -4.22 -3.33
C PHE A 76 4.44 -3.89 -2.29
N SER A 77 4.78 -4.87 -1.47
CA SER A 77 5.81 -4.69 -0.44
C SER A 77 6.69 -5.91 -0.33
N ALA A 78 7.74 -5.80 0.47
CA ALA A 78 8.69 -6.90 0.65
C ALA A 78 8.11 -8.07 1.47
N ASN A 79 6.98 -7.87 2.17
CA ASN A 79 6.42 -8.92 3.03
C ASN A 79 4.92 -8.72 3.22
N ALA A 80 4.18 -9.84 3.30
CA ALA A 80 2.73 -9.83 3.50
C ALA A 80 2.31 -9.36 4.90
N ALA A 81 3.24 -9.14 5.81
CA ALA A 81 2.94 -8.52 7.11
C ALA A 81 2.47 -7.07 6.96
N VAL A 82 2.78 -6.43 5.84
CA VAL A 82 2.21 -5.13 5.50
C VAL A 82 0.76 -5.33 5.05
N LYS A 83 -0.19 -4.61 5.67
CA LYS A 83 -1.61 -4.69 5.33
C LYS A 83 -2.02 -3.40 4.64
N LEU A 84 -2.84 -3.52 3.61
CA LEU A 84 -3.29 -2.40 2.78
C LEU A 84 -4.81 -2.30 2.83
N SER A 85 -5.33 -1.09 2.96
CA SER A 85 -6.77 -0.84 3.00
C SER A 85 -7.11 0.34 2.12
N LYS A 86 -8.18 0.19 1.33
CA LYS A 86 -8.76 1.32 0.60
C LYS A 86 -9.53 2.18 1.58
N VAL A 87 -9.18 3.45 1.68
CA VAL A 87 -9.84 4.38 2.60
C VAL A 87 -10.12 5.70 1.87
N SER A 88 -11.08 6.46 2.37
CA SER A 88 -11.22 7.85 1.97
C SER A 88 -10.39 8.70 2.92
N ASN A 89 -9.82 9.78 2.39
CA ASN A 89 -9.20 10.75 3.29
C ASN A 89 -10.24 11.82 3.66
N PRO A 90 -9.98 12.64 4.71
CA PRO A 90 -10.97 13.62 5.18
C PRO A 90 -11.36 14.68 4.14
N ARG A 91 -10.60 14.80 3.09
CA ARG A 91 -10.83 15.82 2.07
C ARG A 91 -11.37 15.25 0.77
N GLY A 92 -11.61 13.95 0.70
CA GLY A 92 -12.05 13.47 -0.55
C GLY A 92 -12.47 12.20 -0.79
#